data_b34d234e94e47686621d8e3e2acfbf50
#
_entry.id   b34d234e94e47686621d8e3e2acfbf50
#
_cell.length_a   1.000
_cell.length_b   1.000
_cell.length_c   1.000
_cell.angle_alpha   90.00
_cell.angle_beta   90.00
_cell.angle_gamma   90.00
#
_symmetry.space_group_name_H-M   'P 1'
#
loop_
_entity.id
_entity.type
_entity.pdbx_description
1 polymer ?
#
loop_
_entity_poly.entity_id
_entity_poly.type
_entity_poly.pdbx_seq_one_letter_code
_entity_poly.pdbx_strand_id
1 'polypeptide(L)'
;MELIEVILSKENLNRAYKKVVANKGAGGVDGVTVEELGNYIRENREKIIMSLRNRTYMPKPVRRVFIPKDNGKKRPLGIPTALDRTIQQAISQPISDIYEKIFSDYSYGFRPGRSCHDAIRQALEYLNEGYEWVVDIDIEQFFDKVNHDKLIQILREQVNDSTILNLIRKYLKAGVMENGLEKATIMGVPQGGPLSVVCSNVYLDKQDKELEYRGLRFTRYADDVLIFTKSEMAANRVMKSISNWLERKLFLKVNATKTKVVRPTRSKYLGFTFLKNGGEWKVKPTTEKKKKLKKKVSEYLKRGRAVARPLAATIKRKRSIK
;
A
#
# COMPACT_ATOMS: atom_id res chain seq x y z
N MET A 1 28.42 -5.91 3.90
CA MET A 1 27.69 -7.18 3.58
C MET A 1 26.76 -6.87 2.43
N GLU A 2 26.79 -7.66 1.37
CA GLU A 2 25.88 -7.47 0.23
C GLU A 2 24.44 -7.65 0.69
N LEU A 3 23.51 -6.87 0.11
CA LEU A 3 22.10 -6.88 0.53
C LEU A 3 21.46 -8.25 0.32
N ILE A 4 21.87 -8.98 -0.72
CA ILE A 4 21.38 -10.36 -0.96
C ILE A 4 21.67 -11.27 0.23
N GLU A 5 22.85 -11.17 0.86
CA GLU A 5 23.18 -12.01 2.02
C GLU A 5 22.36 -11.65 3.27
N VAL A 6 22.04 -10.36 3.45
CA VAL A 6 21.11 -9.92 4.50
C VAL A 6 19.71 -10.53 4.24
N ILE A 7 19.24 -10.48 3.00
CA ILE A 7 17.93 -11.03 2.60
C ILE A 7 17.88 -12.53 2.81
N LEU A 8 18.93 -13.25 2.44
CA LEU A 8 19.03 -14.72 2.55
C LEU A 8 19.43 -15.21 3.94
N SER A 9 19.71 -14.31 4.89
CA SER A 9 20.03 -14.70 6.26
C SER A 9 18.91 -15.53 6.89
N LYS A 10 19.27 -16.51 7.72
CA LYS A 10 18.32 -17.40 8.41
C LYS A 10 17.29 -16.60 9.21
N GLU A 11 17.73 -15.54 9.87
CA GLU A 11 16.88 -14.69 10.68
C GLU A 11 15.82 -13.99 9.83
N ASN A 12 16.25 -13.33 8.73
CA ASN A 12 15.37 -12.58 7.85
C ASN A 12 14.36 -13.49 7.13
N LEU A 13 14.82 -14.65 6.62
CA LEU A 13 13.95 -15.63 5.97
C LEU A 13 12.91 -16.21 6.94
N ASN A 14 13.30 -16.53 8.17
CA ASN A 14 12.37 -17.02 9.19
C ASN A 14 11.33 -15.96 9.58
N ARG A 15 11.74 -14.70 9.72
CA ARG A 15 10.82 -13.57 9.97
C ARG A 15 9.82 -13.42 8.82
N ALA A 16 10.29 -13.51 7.58
CA ALA A 16 9.44 -13.44 6.38
C ALA A 16 8.44 -14.61 6.32
N TYR A 17 8.91 -15.83 6.51
CA TYR A 17 8.07 -17.03 6.56
C TYR A 17 6.96 -16.91 7.63
N LYS A 18 7.33 -16.58 8.87
CA LYS A 18 6.36 -16.41 9.97
C LYS A 18 5.28 -15.38 9.63
N LYS A 19 5.67 -14.27 8.99
CA LYS A 19 4.73 -13.20 8.58
C LYS A 19 3.76 -13.68 7.51
N VAL A 20 4.23 -14.45 6.51
CA VAL A 20 3.38 -15.00 5.45
C VAL A 20 2.41 -16.05 6.00
N VAL A 21 2.88 -16.95 6.85
CA VAL A 21 2.02 -17.97 7.49
C VAL A 21 0.96 -17.33 8.40
N ALA A 22 1.34 -16.33 9.19
CA ALA A 22 0.40 -15.62 10.07
C ALA A 22 -0.74 -14.93 9.32
N ASN A 23 -0.52 -14.50 8.07
CA ASN A 23 -1.54 -13.88 7.24
C ASN A 23 -2.57 -14.86 6.64
N LYS A 24 -2.34 -16.18 6.72
CA LYS A 24 -3.26 -17.24 6.25
C LYS A 24 -3.82 -16.98 4.83
N GLY A 25 -2.99 -16.45 3.94
CA GLY A 25 -3.41 -16.10 2.59
C GLY A 25 -3.61 -17.31 1.68
N ALA A 26 -4.51 -17.22 0.72
CA ALA A 26 -4.79 -18.25 -0.27
C ALA A 26 -3.55 -18.65 -1.10
N GLY A 27 -3.52 -19.87 -1.63
CA GLY A 27 -2.48 -20.36 -2.54
C GLY A 27 -2.42 -19.59 -3.86
N GLY A 28 -1.24 -19.57 -4.47
CA GLY A 28 -1.00 -18.96 -5.78
C GLY A 28 -1.43 -19.87 -6.95
N VAL A 29 -0.73 -19.72 -8.08
CA VAL A 29 -0.95 -20.55 -9.30
C VAL A 29 -0.48 -21.98 -9.15
N ASP A 30 0.42 -22.27 -8.20
CA ASP A 30 0.96 -23.60 -7.91
C ASP A 30 0.12 -24.42 -6.94
N GLY A 31 -0.92 -23.81 -6.37
CA GLY A 31 -1.80 -24.46 -5.41
C GLY A 31 -1.19 -24.67 -4.01
N VAL A 32 0.12 -24.40 -3.82
CA VAL A 32 0.79 -24.60 -2.51
C VAL A 32 0.17 -23.66 -1.47
N THR A 33 -0.35 -24.24 -0.40
CA THR A 33 -0.96 -23.52 0.71
C THR A 33 0.09 -23.01 1.70
N VAL A 34 -0.29 -22.15 2.61
CA VAL A 34 0.62 -21.66 3.67
C VAL A 34 0.94 -22.76 4.71
N GLU A 35 0.06 -23.74 4.86
CA GLU A 35 0.23 -24.91 5.72
C GLU A 35 1.32 -25.85 5.15
N GLU A 36 1.34 -26.06 3.85
CA GLU A 36 2.31 -26.90 3.14
C GLU A 36 3.65 -26.22 2.91
N LEU A 37 3.68 -24.88 2.94
CA LEU A 37 4.86 -24.07 2.63
C LEU A 37 6.11 -24.45 3.41
N GLY A 38 5.95 -24.83 4.69
CA GLY A 38 7.07 -25.21 5.55
C GLY A 38 7.80 -26.47 5.06
N ASN A 39 7.05 -27.49 4.63
CA ASN A 39 7.59 -28.73 4.06
C ASN A 39 8.24 -28.43 2.71
N TYR A 40 7.53 -27.71 1.85
CA TYR A 40 8.02 -27.31 0.54
C TYR A 40 9.39 -26.59 0.61
N ILE A 41 9.53 -25.62 1.54
CA ILE A 41 10.80 -24.89 1.72
C ILE A 41 11.90 -25.84 2.24
N ARG A 42 11.61 -26.76 3.18
CA ARG A 42 12.62 -27.72 3.70
C ARG A 42 13.18 -28.61 2.60
N GLU A 43 12.33 -29.15 1.76
CA GLU A 43 12.71 -30.03 0.65
C GLU A 43 13.48 -29.33 -0.46
N ASN A 44 13.20 -28.03 -0.70
CA ASN A 44 13.74 -27.28 -1.82
C ASN A 44 14.75 -26.18 -1.42
N ARG A 45 15.15 -26.12 -0.14
CA ARG A 45 15.90 -24.98 0.44
C ARG A 45 17.16 -24.63 -0.36
N GLU A 46 18.02 -25.61 -0.58
CA GLU A 46 19.29 -25.36 -1.26
C GLU A 46 19.08 -24.87 -2.69
N LYS A 47 18.18 -25.51 -3.43
CA LYS A 47 17.81 -25.12 -4.78
C LYS A 47 17.29 -23.67 -4.84
N ILE A 48 16.42 -23.28 -3.89
CA ILE A 48 15.87 -21.93 -3.81
C ILE A 48 16.99 -20.92 -3.55
N ILE A 49 17.84 -21.16 -2.53
CA ILE A 49 18.94 -20.26 -2.15
C ILE A 49 19.93 -20.11 -3.30
N MET A 50 20.36 -21.22 -3.92
CA MET A 50 21.26 -21.21 -5.06
C MET A 50 20.68 -20.44 -6.25
N SER A 51 19.40 -20.63 -6.57
CA SER A 51 18.76 -19.93 -7.67
C SER A 51 18.66 -18.42 -7.44
N LEU A 52 18.45 -17.98 -6.19
CA LEU A 52 18.43 -16.57 -5.84
C LEU A 52 19.84 -15.94 -5.95
N ARG A 53 20.87 -16.59 -5.41
CA ARG A 53 22.26 -16.13 -5.52
C ARG A 53 22.76 -16.08 -6.97
N ASN A 54 22.46 -17.11 -7.74
CA ASN A 54 22.88 -17.23 -9.14
C ASN A 54 22.00 -16.43 -10.11
N ARG A 55 21.01 -15.66 -9.61
CA ARG A 55 20.08 -14.87 -10.43
C ARG A 55 19.22 -15.69 -11.38
N THR A 56 19.12 -17.00 -11.17
CA THR A 56 18.32 -17.91 -12.03
C THR A 56 16.88 -18.08 -11.52
N TYR A 57 16.57 -17.60 -10.32
CA TYR A 57 15.21 -17.65 -9.80
C TYR A 57 14.22 -16.92 -10.73
N MET A 58 13.12 -17.61 -11.05
CA MET A 58 12.04 -17.06 -11.88
C MET A 58 10.75 -17.05 -11.06
N PRO A 59 10.23 -15.86 -10.68
CA PRO A 59 8.94 -15.73 -10.03
C PRO A 59 7.81 -16.30 -10.91
N LYS A 60 6.82 -16.95 -10.29
CA LYS A 60 5.63 -17.39 -10.98
C LYS A 60 4.64 -16.24 -11.19
N PRO A 61 3.80 -16.28 -12.24
CA PRO A 61 2.75 -15.29 -12.44
C PRO A 61 1.79 -15.24 -11.24
N VAL A 62 1.24 -14.07 -10.95
CA VAL A 62 0.26 -13.92 -9.87
C VAL A 62 -1.11 -14.44 -10.32
N ARG A 63 -1.81 -15.17 -9.46
CA ARG A 63 -3.19 -15.62 -9.72
C ARG A 63 -4.16 -14.46 -9.56
N ARG A 64 -4.87 -14.09 -10.63
CA ARG A 64 -5.86 -13.00 -10.63
C ARG A 64 -7.11 -13.40 -9.87
N VAL A 65 -7.54 -12.53 -8.96
CA VAL A 65 -8.83 -12.59 -8.29
C VAL A 65 -9.48 -11.20 -8.28
N PHE A 66 -10.81 -11.16 -8.18
CA PHE A 66 -11.55 -9.90 -8.16
C PHE A 66 -12.29 -9.74 -6.84
N ILE A 67 -12.03 -8.64 -6.13
CA ILE A 67 -12.74 -8.29 -4.89
C ILE A 67 -13.77 -7.19 -5.20
N PRO A 68 -15.04 -7.33 -4.78
CA PRO A 68 -16.05 -6.30 -4.98
C PRO A 68 -15.68 -5.03 -4.19
N LYS A 69 -15.82 -3.88 -4.85
CA LYS A 69 -15.77 -2.55 -4.20
C LYS A 69 -17.17 -2.14 -3.75
N ASP A 70 -17.24 -1.18 -2.81
CA ASP A 70 -18.51 -0.64 -2.29
C ASP A 70 -19.43 -0.01 -3.37
N ASN A 71 -18.85 0.42 -4.49
CA ASN A 71 -19.53 1.03 -5.62
C ASN A 71 -19.93 0.04 -6.72
N GLY A 72 -19.93 -1.27 -6.43
CA GLY A 72 -20.26 -2.34 -7.39
C GLY A 72 -19.13 -2.68 -8.38
N LYS A 73 -18.08 -1.87 -8.49
CA LYS A 73 -16.90 -2.19 -9.32
C LYS A 73 -16.07 -3.29 -8.64
N LYS A 74 -15.28 -4.01 -9.43
CA LYS A 74 -14.35 -5.02 -8.92
C LYS A 74 -12.93 -4.44 -8.84
N ARG A 75 -12.18 -4.81 -7.77
CA ARG A 75 -10.74 -4.54 -7.66
C ARG A 75 -9.98 -5.80 -8.06
N PRO A 76 -9.14 -5.73 -9.08
CA PRO A 76 -8.26 -6.84 -9.40
C PRO A 76 -7.17 -6.97 -8.33
N LEU A 77 -6.94 -8.19 -7.83
CA LEU A 77 -5.80 -8.53 -6.98
C LEU A 77 -5.00 -9.63 -7.65
N GLY A 78 -3.68 -9.63 -7.43
CA GLY A 78 -2.80 -10.71 -7.81
C GLY A 78 -2.34 -11.47 -6.55
N ILE A 79 -2.58 -12.76 -6.49
CA ILE A 79 -2.10 -13.62 -5.41
C ILE A 79 -0.82 -14.32 -5.87
N PRO A 80 0.38 -13.91 -5.38
CA PRO A 80 1.62 -14.63 -5.66
C PRO A 80 1.61 -16.00 -4.99
N THR A 81 2.47 -16.92 -5.41
CA THR A 81 2.66 -18.20 -4.71
C THR A 81 3.08 -17.97 -3.25
N ALA A 82 2.86 -18.94 -2.39
CA ALA A 82 3.25 -18.82 -0.98
C ALA A 82 4.78 -18.65 -0.83
N LEU A 83 5.57 -19.31 -1.68
CA LEU A 83 7.02 -19.12 -1.77
C LEU A 83 7.38 -17.71 -2.23
N ASP A 84 6.80 -17.22 -3.34
CA ASP A 84 7.07 -15.88 -3.86
C ASP A 84 6.71 -14.81 -2.84
N ARG A 85 5.60 -14.95 -2.10
CA ARG A 85 5.26 -14.04 -0.99
C ARG A 85 6.35 -14.03 0.09
N THR A 86 6.93 -15.20 0.40
CA THR A 86 8.00 -15.31 1.41
C THR A 86 9.28 -14.60 0.92
N ILE A 87 9.68 -14.82 -0.32
CA ILE A 87 10.84 -14.16 -0.90
C ILE A 87 10.59 -12.64 -1.01
N GLN A 88 9.43 -12.21 -1.50
CA GLN A 88 9.04 -10.80 -1.54
C GLN A 88 9.05 -10.17 -0.15
N GLN A 89 8.56 -10.88 0.88
CA GLN A 89 8.58 -10.40 2.26
C GLN A 89 10.03 -10.29 2.78
N ALA A 90 10.90 -11.25 2.45
CA ALA A 90 12.31 -11.22 2.82
C ALA A 90 13.06 -10.05 2.16
N ILE A 91 12.73 -9.70 0.92
CA ILE A 91 13.26 -8.52 0.21
C ILE A 91 12.71 -7.23 0.84
N SER A 92 11.42 -7.19 1.12
CA SER A 92 10.74 -5.99 1.62
C SER A 92 11.25 -5.54 2.98
N GLN A 93 11.68 -6.44 3.85
CA GLN A 93 12.12 -6.13 5.20
C GLN A 93 13.35 -5.19 5.22
N PRO A 94 14.50 -5.57 4.65
CA PRO A 94 15.67 -4.69 4.68
C PRO A 94 15.51 -3.46 3.77
N ILE A 95 14.75 -3.54 2.67
CA ILE A 95 14.45 -2.37 1.85
C ILE A 95 13.61 -1.36 2.65
N SER A 96 12.61 -1.82 3.40
CA SER A 96 11.84 -0.94 4.29
C SER A 96 12.75 -0.27 5.32
N ASP A 97 13.66 -1.01 5.95
CA ASP A 97 14.59 -0.47 6.96
C ASP A 97 15.52 0.62 6.37
N ILE A 98 15.93 0.48 5.10
CA ILE A 98 16.72 1.49 4.37
C ILE A 98 15.86 2.75 4.14
N TYR A 99 14.65 2.59 3.59
CA TYR A 99 13.81 3.70 3.18
C TYR A 99 13.09 4.40 4.33
N GLU A 100 12.83 3.72 5.47
CA GLU A 100 12.24 4.36 6.66
C GLU A 100 13.07 5.56 7.17
N LYS A 101 14.37 5.58 6.91
CA LYS A 101 15.26 6.69 7.26
C LYS A 101 15.15 7.89 6.31
N ILE A 102 14.53 7.70 5.15
CA ILE A 102 14.50 8.65 4.04
C ILE A 102 13.09 9.19 3.80
N PHE A 103 12.08 8.35 3.98
CA PHE A 103 10.69 8.70 3.73
C PHE A 103 10.27 9.96 4.48
N SER A 104 9.47 10.79 3.80
CA SER A 104 8.85 11.96 4.38
C SER A 104 8.11 11.64 5.69
N ASP A 105 8.19 12.53 6.66
CA ASP A 105 7.42 12.43 7.91
C ASP A 105 5.91 12.57 7.69
N TYR A 106 5.51 13.15 6.59
CA TYR A 106 4.11 13.34 6.19
C TYR A 106 3.53 12.17 5.38
N SER A 107 4.30 11.09 5.21
CA SER A 107 3.86 9.82 4.62
C SER A 107 3.55 8.79 5.70
N TYR A 108 2.32 8.28 5.74
CA TYR A 108 1.81 7.46 6.84
C TYR A 108 1.41 6.05 6.44
N GLY A 109 1.04 5.83 5.17
CA GLY A 109 0.51 4.55 4.71
C GLY A 109 1.54 3.43 4.65
N PHE A 110 1.19 2.26 5.19
CA PHE A 110 2.00 1.05 5.13
C PHE A 110 3.39 1.13 5.79
N ARG A 111 3.59 2.05 6.70
CA ARG A 111 4.84 2.24 7.42
C ARG A 111 4.73 1.76 8.87
N PRO A 112 5.81 1.19 9.45
CA PRO A 112 5.80 0.76 10.85
C PRO A 112 5.59 1.96 11.79
N GLY A 113 4.79 1.74 12.84
CA GLY A 113 4.52 2.77 13.85
C GLY A 113 3.65 3.94 13.38
N ARG A 114 3.17 3.96 12.13
CA ARG A 114 2.32 5.01 11.57
C ARG A 114 0.93 4.50 11.23
N SER A 115 -0.08 5.33 11.39
CA SER A 115 -1.48 4.97 11.18
C SER A 115 -2.26 6.02 10.38
N CYS A 116 -3.46 5.63 9.93
CA CYS A 116 -4.38 6.59 9.31
C CYS A 116 -4.82 7.71 10.28
N HIS A 117 -4.83 7.45 11.59
CA HIS A 117 -5.14 8.47 12.58
C HIS A 117 -4.05 9.53 12.70
N ASP A 118 -2.78 9.15 12.50
CA ASP A 118 -1.67 10.11 12.51
C ASP A 118 -1.74 11.03 11.29
N ALA A 119 -2.05 10.49 10.11
CA ALA A 119 -2.31 11.30 8.91
C ALA A 119 -3.48 12.28 9.11
N ILE A 120 -4.55 11.86 9.78
CA ILE A 120 -5.70 12.71 10.08
C ILE A 120 -5.34 13.78 11.11
N ARG A 121 -4.54 13.45 12.13
CA ARG A 121 -4.07 14.40 13.14
C ARG A 121 -3.24 15.51 12.48
N GLN A 122 -2.28 15.13 11.63
CA GLN A 122 -1.48 16.09 10.87
C GLN A 122 -2.33 16.99 9.96
N ALA A 123 -3.35 16.41 9.30
CA ALA A 123 -4.28 17.21 8.50
C ALA A 123 -5.05 18.23 9.34
N LEU A 124 -5.48 17.86 10.56
CA LEU A 124 -6.14 18.79 11.50
C LEU A 124 -5.21 19.91 11.95
N GLU A 125 -3.93 19.62 12.22
CA GLU A 125 -2.93 20.63 12.56
C GLU A 125 -2.84 21.70 11.47
N TYR A 126 -2.67 21.30 10.20
CA TYR A 126 -2.63 22.24 9.09
C TYR A 126 -3.91 23.07 8.93
N LEU A 127 -5.08 22.45 9.13
CA LEU A 127 -6.35 23.16 9.06
C LEU A 127 -6.47 24.22 10.18
N ASN A 128 -6.02 23.91 11.39
CA ASN A 128 -6.01 24.82 12.52
C ASN A 128 -4.94 25.91 12.39
N GLU A 129 -3.88 25.69 11.58
CA GLU A 129 -2.91 26.72 11.15
C GLU A 129 -3.48 27.66 10.05
N GLY A 130 -4.74 27.47 9.64
CA GLY A 130 -5.41 28.32 8.65
C GLY A 130 -5.25 27.88 7.19
N TYR A 131 -4.76 26.67 6.91
CA TYR A 131 -4.71 26.10 5.56
C TYR A 131 -6.07 25.50 5.17
N GLU A 132 -7.04 26.32 4.87
CA GLU A 132 -8.46 25.95 4.72
C GLU A 132 -8.89 25.60 3.28
N TRP A 133 -7.95 25.31 2.39
CA TRP A 133 -8.21 24.78 1.06
C TRP A 133 -7.44 23.49 0.85
N VAL A 134 -8.12 22.48 0.33
CA VAL A 134 -7.57 21.12 0.14
C VAL A 134 -7.51 20.81 -1.35
N VAL A 135 -6.33 20.40 -1.79
CA VAL A 135 -6.13 19.72 -3.07
C VAL A 135 -6.14 18.23 -2.80
N ASP A 136 -7.19 17.54 -3.26
CA ASP A 136 -7.36 16.10 -3.15
C ASP A 136 -6.93 15.48 -4.48
N ILE A 137 -5.77 14.83 -4.52
CA ILE A 137 -5.19 14.24 -5.73
C ILE A 137 -5.49 12.74 -5.76
N ASP A 138 -6.22 12.29 -6.78
CA ASP A 138 -6.47 10.87 -7.09
C ASP A 138 -5.60 10.47 -8.29
N ILE A 139 -4.63 9.58 -8.09
CA ILE A 139 -3.80 9.05 -9.16
C ILE A 139 -4.57 7.94 -9.88
N GLU A 140 -4.65 8.04 -11.21
CA GLU A 140 -5.40 7.07 -12.00
C GLU A 140 -4.74 5.68 -11.99
N GLN A 141 -5.43 4.70 -11.38
CA GLN A 141 -4.97 3.30 -11.36
C GLN A 141 -3.48 3.16 -10.95
N PHE A 142 -3.05 3.85 -9.91
CA PHE A 142 -1.65 3.96 -9.51
C PHE A 142 -0.88 2.63 -9.60
N PHE A 143 -1.37 1.57 -8.93
CA PHE A 143 -0.69 0.27 -8.92
C PHE A 143 -0.56 -0.36 -10.32
N ASP A 144 -1.48 -0.10 -11.23
CA ASP A 144 -1.49 -0.66 -12.58
C ASP A 144 -0.62 0.19 -13.56
N LYS A 145 -0.21 1.41 -13.15
CA LYS A 145 0.48 2.38 -14.01
C LYS A 145 1.92 2.69 -13.60
N VAL A 146 2.43 2.08 -12.54
CA VAL A 146 3.84 2.26 -12.13
C VAL A 146 4.76 1.83 -13.26
N ASN A 147 5.63 2.72 -13.72
CA ASN A 147 6.64 2.42 -14.74
C ASN A 147 7.79 1.61 -14.11
N HIS A 148 8.06 0.42 -14.64
CA HIS A 148 9.06 -0.51 -14.09
C HIS A 148 10.47 0.06 -14.14
N ASP A 149 10.87 0.70 -15.25
CA ASP A 149 12.22 1.24 -15.38
C ASP A 149 12.44 2.43 -14.44
N LYS A 150 11.43 3.29 -14.31
CA LYS A 150 11.46 4.40 -13.36
C LYS A 150 11.53 3.90 -11.92
N LEU A 151 10.76 2.87 -11.54
CA LEU A 151 10.84 2.28 -10.21
C LEU A 151 12.22 1.70 -9.91
N ILE A 152 12.80 0.95 -10.85
CA ILE A 152 14.16 0.40 -10.68
C ILE A 152 15.21 1.51 -10.62
N GLN A 153 15.05 2.59 -11.39
CA GLN A 153 15.91 3.77 -11.30
C GLN A 153 15.88 4.39 -9.90
N ILE A 154 14.67 4.59 -9.34
CA ILE A 154 14.49 5.15 -7.98
C ILE A 154 15.09 4.22 -6.93
N LEU A 155 14.81 2.91 -7.03
CA LEU A 155 15.37 1.93 -6.09
C LEU A 155 16.90 1.94 -6.11
N ARG A 156 17.54 2.10 -7.28
CA ARG A 156 19.00 2.12 -7.44
C ARG A 156 19.67 3.28 -6.69
N GLU A 157 18.95 4.35 -6.38
CA GLU A 157 19.50 5.46 -5.62
C GLU A 157 19.94 5.05 -4.20
N GLN A 158 19.30 4.03 -3.62
CA GLN A 158 19.55 3.56 -2.26
C GLN A 158 19.98 2.08 -2.19
N VAL A 159 19.62 1.30 -3.19
CA VAL A 159 19.89 -0.14 -3.26
C VAL A 159 20.99 -0.39 -4.29
N ASN A 160 22.23 -0.51 -3.81
CA ASN A 160 23.39 -0.77 -4.67
C ASN A 160 23.69 -2.29 -4.78
N ASP A 161 22.65 -3.09 -5.06
CA ASP A 161 22.75 -4.54 -5.26
C ASP A 161 22.01 -4.93 -6.54
N SER A 162 22.80 -5.22 -7.58
CA SER A 162 22.25 -5.56 -8.90
C SER A 162 21.47 -6.89 -8.91
N THR A 163 21.79 -7.81 -7.99
CA THR A 163 21.07 -9.09 -7.86
C THR A 163 19.65 -8.83 -7.38
N ILE A 164 19.51 -7.99 -6.36
CA ILE A 164 18.20 -7.63 -5.80
C ILE A 164 17.39 -6.80 -6.77
N LEU A 165 17.98 -5.80 -7.43
CA LEU A 165 17.28 -5.00 -8.44
C LEU A 165 16.80 -5.86 -9.61
N ASN A 166 17.61 -6.84 -10.05
CA ASN A 166 17.20 -7.79 -11.08
C ASN A 166 16.04 -8.67 -10.61
N LEU A 167 16.09 -9.18 -9.38
CA LEU A 167 15.01 -10.00 -8.80
C LEU A 167 13.72 -9.20 -8.67
N ILE A 168 13.78 -7.96 -8.21
CA ILE A 168 12.61 -7.07 -8.17
C ILE A 168 12.04 -6.87 -9.57
N ARG A 169 12.88 -6.61 -10.58
CA ARG A 169 12.45 -6.48 -11.97
C ARG A 169 11.76 -7.75 -12.48
N LYS A 170 12.26 -8.94 -12.12
CA LYS A 170 11.60 -10.21 -12.45
C LYS A 170 10.22 -10.32 -11.82
N TYR A 171 10.05 -9.92 -10.54
CA TYR A 171 8.75 -9.87 -9.88
C TYR A 171 7.76 -8.90 -10.57
N LEU A 172 8.23 -7.75 -11.01
CA LEU A 172 7.41 -6.79 -11.76
C LEU A 172 6.94 -7.35 -13.11
N LYS A 173 7.76 -8.19 -13.75
CA LYS A 173 7.50 -8.81 -15.05
C LYS A 173 6.88 -10.21 -14.98
N ALA A 174 6.68 -10.77 -13.78
CA ALA A 174 6.25 -12.16 -13.60
C ALA A 174 4.89 -12.51 -14.23
N GLY A 175 4.13 -11.51 -14.67
CA GLY A 175 2.85 -11.73 -15.34
C GLY A 175 1.69 -12.00 -14.39
N VAL A 176 0.53 -12.16 -15.00
CA VAL A 176 -0.74 -12.43 -14.33
C VAL A 176 -1.42 -13.61 -14.99
N MET A 177 -1.79 -14.60 -14.17
CA MET A 177 -2.60 -15.74 -14.61
C MET A 177 -4.08 -15.42 -14.39
N GLU A 178 -4.83 -15.33 -15.47
CA GLU A 178 -6.28 -15.05 -15.45
C GLU A 178 -7.02 -16.06 -16.33
N ASN A 179 -7.95 -16.81 -15.74
CA ASN A 179 -8.72 -17.87 -16.43
C ASN A 179 -7.83 -18.90 -17.16
N GLY A 180 -6.69 -19.29 -16.56
CA GLY A 180 -5.76 -20.25 -17.14
C GLY A 180 -4.81 -19.66 -18.22
N LEU A 181 -4.93 -18.37 -18.56
CA LEU A 181 -4.07 -17.70 -19.51
C LEU A 181 -3.07 -16.77 -18.81
N GLU A 182 -1.81 -16.90 -19.15
CA GLU A 182 -0.75 -16.01 -18.68
C GLU A 182 -0.68 -14.74 -19.56
N LYS A 183 -0.73 -13.58 -18.87
CA LYS A 183 -0.59 -12.27 -19.51
C LYS A 183 0.68 -11.60 -18.99
N ALA A 184 1.56 -11.22 -19.89
CA ALA A 184 2.78 -10.48 -19.55
C ALA A 184 2.45 -9.12 -18.91
N THR A 185 3.27 -8.70 -17.95
CA THR A 185 3.15 -7.39 -17.28
C THR A 185 4.28 -6.48 -17.76
N ILE A 186 3.94 -5.40 -18.47
CA ILE A 186 4.90 -4.40 -18.98
C ILE A 186 4.98 -3.16 -18.08
N MET A 187 3.99 -2.94 -17.25
CA MET A 187 3.90 -1.85 -16.25
C MET A 187 3.04 -2.30 -15.07
N GLY A 188 3.10 -1.53 -14.01
CA GLY A 188 2.31 -1.76 -12.79
C GLY A 188 3.02 -2.66 -11.78
N VAL A 189 2.50 -2.61 -10.57
CA VAL A 189 2.94 -3.43 -9.43
C VAL A 189 1.76 -4.29 -8.99
N PRO A 190 1.86 -5.62 -8.96
CA PRO A 190 0.74 -6.49 -8.64
C PRO A 190 0.18 -6.19 -7.24
N GLN A 191 -1.11 -5.82 -7.15
CA GLN A 191 -1.76 -5.60 -5.85
C GLN A 191 -1.94 -6.94 -5.13
N GLY A 192 -1.29 -7.11 -3.97
CA GLY A 192 -1.43 -8.29 -3.12
C GLY A 192 -0.12 -8.95 -2.67
N GLY A 193 1.01 -8.57 -3.23
CA GLY A 193 2.34 -9.00 -2.77
C GLY A 193 2.95 -8.05 -1.72
N PRO A 194 3.76 -8.56 -0.78
CA PRO A 194 4.44 -7.73 0.21
C PRO A 194 5.38 -6.68 -0.40
N LEU A 195 6.05 -7.01 -1.50
CA LEU A 195 6.98 -6.12 -2.20
C LEU A 195 6.26 -4.92 -2.82
N SER A 196 5.02 -5.10 -3.28
CA SER A 196 4.22 -4.05 -3.93
C SER A 196 4.00 -2.83 -3.04
N VAL A 197 3.82 -3.07 -1.75
CA VAL A 197 3.59 -2.03 -0.73
C VAL A 197 4.84 -1.13 -0.58
N VAL A 198 6.01 -1.74 -0.46
CA VAL A 198 7.28 -1.01 -0.34
C VAL A 198 7.60 -0.26 -1.63
N CYS A 199 7.47 -0.94 -2.78
CA CYS A 199 7.69 -0.32 -4.09
C CYS A 199 6.78 0.90 -4.32
N SER A 200 5.52 0.84 -3.89
CA SER A 200 4.60 1.97 -4.02
C SER A 200 5.04 3.18 -3.18
N ASN A 201 5.47 2.96 -1.94
CA ASN A 201 5.99 4.04 -1.09
C ASN A 201 7.29 4.62 -1.65
N VAL A 202 8.22 3.78 -2.10
CA VAL A 202 9.48 4.21 -2.74
C VAL A 202 9.20 5.08 -3.98
N TYR A 203 8.23 4.68 -4.80
CA TYR A 203 7.87 5.43 -6.01
C TYR A 203 7.28 6.81 -5.69
N LEU A 204 6.35 6.84 -4.72
CA LEU A 204 5.65 8.07 -4.32
C LEU A 204 6.48 8.96 -3.37
N ASP A 205 7.56 8.47 -2.78
CA ASP A 205 8.49 9.32 -2.01
C ASP A 205 9.06 10.45 -2.87
N LYS A 206 9.22 10.23 -4.17
CA LYS A 206 9.62 11.31 -5.10
C LYS A 206 8.61 12.45 -5.14
N GLN A 207 7.32 12.14 -5.05
CA GLN A 207 6.27 13.15 -4.92
C GLN A 207 6.34 13.86 -3.56
N ASP A 208 6.55 13.10 -2.49
CA ASP A 208 6.66 13.67 -1.14
C ASP A 208 7.83 14.66 -1.08
N LYS A 209 9.00 14.29 -1.62
CA LYS A 209 10.18 15.16 -1.67
C LYS A 209 9.96 16.40 -2.52
N GLU A 210 9.21 16.30 -3.62
CA GLU A 210 8.84 17.47 -4.43
C GLU A 210 7.90 18.41 -3.66
N LEU A 211 6.93 17.85 -2.90
CA LEU A 211 6.04 18.65 -2.07
C LEU A 211 6.80 19.36 -0.93
N GLU A 212 7.73 18.65 -0.27
CA GLU A 212 8.63 19.20 0.74
C GLU A 212 9.52 20.33 0.17
N TYR A 213 10.15 20.09 -0.99
CA TYR A 213 11.00 21.08 -1.67
C TYR A 213 10.25 22.37 -1.99
N ARG A 214 8.96 22.26 -2.34
CA ARG A 214 8.09 23.43 -2.58
C ARG A 214 7.53 24.06 -1.31
N GLY A 215 7.86 23.57 -0.13
CA GLY A 215 7.34 24.05 1.15
C GLY A 215 5.83 23.85 1.32
N LEU A 216 5.25 22.87 0.62
CA LEU A 216 3.82 22.59 0.67
C LEU A 216 3.46 21.76 1.91
N ARG A 217 2.33 22.08 2.52
CA ARG A 217 1.74 21.28 3.60
C ARG A 217 0.94 20.13 3.00
N PHE A 218 1.25 18.89 3.36
CA PHE A 218 0.54 17.73 2.82
C PHE A 218 0.50 16.56 3.79
N THR A 219 -0.38 15.62 3.54
CA THR A 219 -0.40 14.30 4.17
C THR A 219 -0.63 13.24 3.09
N ARG A 220 0.14 12.16 3.13
CA ARG A 220 -0.03 11.02 2.24
C ARG A 220 -0.28 9.73 3.00
N TYR A 221 -1.28 8.98 2.57
CA TYR A 221 -1.53 7.61 3.04
C TYR A 221 -1.65 6.68 1.83
N ALA A 222 -0.59 5.93 1.52
CA ALA A 222 -0.45 5.17 0.27
C ALA A 222 -0.53 6.09 -0.95
N ASP A 223 -1.54 5.91 -1.82
CA ASP A 223 -1.83 6.72 -3.00
C ASP A 223 -2.80 7.90 -2.73
N ASP A 224 -3.41 7.94 -1.54
CA ASP A 224 -4.29 9.06 -1.12
C ASP A 224 -3.45 10.25 -0.61
N VAL A 225 -3.45 11.37 -1.31
CA VAL A 225 -2.72 12.59 -0.97
C VAL A 225 -3.65 13.77 -0.80
N LEU A 226 -3.52 14.48 0.32
CA LEU A 226 -4.11 15.80 0.52
C LEU A 226 -2.99 16.85 0.63
N ILE A 227 -3.12 17.94 -0.13
CA ILE A 227 -2.25 19.11 -0.02
C ILE A 227 -3.08 20.28 0.49
N PHE A 228 -2.53 21.06 1.42
CA PHE A 228 -3.24 22.12 2.12
C PHE A 228 -2.69 23.47 1.70
N THR A 229 -3.58 24.43 1.42
CA THR A 229 -3.22 25.80 1.03
C THR A 229 -4.13 26.82 1.73
N LYS A 230 -3.68 28.09 1.77
CA LYS A 230 -4.44 29.17 2.43
C LYS A 230 -5.51 29.79 1.53
N SER A 231 -5.40 29.65 0.20
CA SER A 231 -6.36 30.23 -0.74
C SER A 231 -6.72 29.27 -1.87
N GLU A 232 -7.90 29.46 -2.46
CA GLU A 232 -8.37 28.70 -3.61
C GLU A 232 -7.47 28.85 -4.84
N MET A 233 -7.01 30.08 -5.09
CA MET A 233 -6.10 30.38 -6.19
C MET A 233 -4.77 29.61 -6.04
N ALA A 234 -4.21 29.55 -4.82
CA ALA A 234 -3.02 28.75 -4.54
C ALA A 234 -3.29 27.27 -4.73
N ALA A 235 -4.43 26.75 -4.26
CA ALA A 235 -4.83 25.36 -4.43
C ALA A 235 -4.91 24.95 -5.91
N ASN A 236 -5.56 25.78 -6.73
CA ASN A 236 -5.68 25.51 -8.17
C ASN A 236 -4.31 25.54 -8.88
N ARG A 237 -3.41 26.46 -8.52
CA ARG A 237 -2.04 26.50 -9.05
C ARG A 237 -1.26 25.24 -8.64
N VAL A 238 -1.34 24.85 -7.38
CA VAL A 238 -0.68 23.64 -6.85
C VAL A 238 -1.22 22.39 -7.55
N MET A 239 -2.54 22.25 -7.66
CA MET A 239 -3.16 21.12 -8.36
C MET A 239 -2.61 20.98 -9.78
N LYS A 240 -2.63 22.06 -10.58
CA LYS A 240 -2.14 22.06 -11.96
C LYS A 240 -0.64 21.71 -12.03
N SER A 241 0.17 22.34 -11.19
CA SER A 241 1.63 22.17 -11.23
C SER A 241 2.08 20.77 -10.76
N ILE A 242 1.44 20.22 -9.73
CA ILE A 242 1.75 18.87 -9.23
C ILE A 242 1.24 17.80 -10.20
N SER A 243 0.05 17.96 -10.78
CA SER A 243 -0.45 17.04 -11.82
C SER A 243 0.52 16.96 -13.00
N ASN A 244 0.98 18.10 -13.53
CA ASN A 244 1.96 18.14 -14.61
C ASN A 244 3.31 17.52 -14.20
N TRP A 245 3.73 17.70 -12.95
CA TRP A 245 4.96 17.12 -12.43
C TRP A 245 4.86 15.59 -12.34
N LEU A 246 3.74 15.06 -11.81
CA LEU A 246 3.46 13.62 -11.74
C LEU A 246 3.51 12.96 -13.13
N GLU A 247 2.88 13.58 -14.12
CA GLU A 247 2.90 13.05 -15.49
C GLU A 247 4.30 13.05 -16.10
N ARG A 248 5.05 14.15 -15.96
CA ARG A 248 6.37 14.29 -16.58
C ARG A 248 7.48 13.53 -15.86
N LYS A 249 7.46 13.46 -14.54
CA LYS A 249 8.56 12.91 -13.73
C LYS A 249 8.32 11.48 -13.26
N LEU A 250 7.06 11.13 -13.00
CA LEU A 250 6.67 9.79 -12.53
C LEU A 250 5.81 9.02 -13.53
N PHE A 251 5.49 9.59 -14.69
CA PHE A 251 4.64 8.95 -15.71
C PHE A 251 3.28 8.50 -15.16
N LEU A 252 2.77 9.22 -14.14
CA LEU A 252 1.50 8.94 -13.48
C LEU A 252 0.46 9.98 -13.92
N LYS A 253 -0.68 9.51 -14.43
CA LYS A 253 -1.81 10.38 -14.75
C LYS A 253 -2.67 10.61 -13.52
N VAL A 254 -3.12 11.85 -13.39
CA VAL A 254 -4.08 12.25 -12.37
C VAL A 254 -5.50 12.05 -12.91
N ASN A 255 -6.37 11.48 -12.09
CA ASN A 255 -7.78 11.30 -12.44
C ASN A 255 -8.51 12.64 -12.39
N ALA A 256 -8.78 13.23 -13.57
CA ALA A 256 -9.40 14.55 -13.71
C ALA A 256 -10.80 14.65 -13.09
N THR A 257 -11.56 13.54 -12.99
CA THR A 257 -12.92 13.57 -12.44
C THR A 257 -12.97 13.46 -10.93
N LYS A 258 -11.93 12.94 -10.31
CA LYS A 258 -11.85 12.75 -8.85
C LYS A 258 -10.96 13.76 -8.17
N THR A 259 -9.87 14.18 -8.83
CA THR A 259 -8.99 15.24 -8.33
C THR A 259 -9.76 16.55 -8.26
N LYS A 260 -9.67 17.22 -7.12
CA LYS A 260 -10.48 18.41 -6.86
C LYS A 260 -9.82 19.35 -5.88
N VAL A 261 -10.15 20.62 -6.02
CA VAL A 261 -9.90 21.66 -5.03
C VAL A 261 -11.19 21.92 -4.28
N VAL A 262 -11.18 21.73 -2.97
CA VAL A 262 -12.38 21.84 -2.15
C VAL A 262 -12.10 22.47 -0.78
N ARG A 263 -13.14 23.00 -0.14
CA ARG A 263 -13.11 23.28 1.30
C ARG A 263 -13.02 21.98 2.10
N PRO A 264 -12.36 21.93 3.27
CA PRO A 264 -12.15 20.72 4.07
C PRO A 264 -13.44 19.96 4.39
N THR A 265 -14.54 20.69 4.60
CA THR A 265 -15.87 20.09 4.87
C THR A 265 -16.41 19.22 3.73
N ARG A 266 -15.93 19.42 2.50
CA ARG A 266 -16.29 18.65 1.30
C ARG A 266 -15.25 17.55 0.97
N SER A 267 -14.11 17.51 1.67
CA SER A 267 -13.11 16.46 1.52
C SER A 267 -13.47 15.23 2.35
N LYS A 268 -13.16 14.06 1.81
CA LYS A 268 -13.25 12.77 2.50
C LYS A 268 -11.87 12.14 2.49
N TYR A 269 -11.27 11.99 3.66
CA TYR A 269 -9.94 11.42 3.79
C TYR A 269 -9.95 10.22 4.74
N LEU A 270 -9.49 9.06 4.28
CA LEU A 270 -9.36 7.82 5.04
C LEU A 270 -10.66 7.38 5.77
N GLY A 271 -11.82 7.79 5.22
CA GLY A 271 -13.13 7.48 5.79
C GLY A 271 -13.62 8.49 6.84
N PHE A 272 -12.99 9.64 6.91
CA PHE A 272 -13.40 10.78 7.74
C PHE A 272 -13.70 12.00 6.88
N THR A 273 -14.43 12.95 7.45
CA THR A 273 -14.66 14.30 6.92
C THR A 273 -14.36 15.32 7.99
N PHE A 274 -13.92 16.51 7.57
CA PHE A 274 -13.60 17.61 8.47
C PHE A 274 -14.83 18.47 8.75
N LEU A 275 -14.89 19.06 9.93
CA LEU A 275 -15.90 20.04 10.33
C LEU A 275 -15.28 21.10 11.22
N LYS A 276 -15.79 22.32 11.17
CA LYS A 276 -15.39 23.42 12.05
C LYS A 276 -16.42 23.58 13.15
N ASN A 277 -16.00 23.57 14.41
CA ASN A 277 -16.89 23.74 15.56
C ASN A 277 -16.19 24.62 16.60
N GLY A 278 -16.81 25.75 16.98
CA GLY A 278 -16.22 26.70 17.91
C GLY A 278 -14.90 27.32 17.42
N GLY A 279 -14.75 27.52 16.11
CA GLY A 279 -13.50 28.05 15.52
C GLY A 279 -12.41 26.98 15.26
N GLU A 280 -12.51 25.80 15.83
CA GLU A 280 -11.53 24.70 15.73
C GLU A 280 -11.97 23.64 14.74
N TRP A 281 -11.02 23.12 13.94
CA TRP A 281 -11.25 22.00 13.04
C TRP A 281 -11.22 20.68 13.78
N LYS A 282 -12.22 19.84 13.50
CA LYS A 282 -12.41 18.49 14.06
C LYS A 282 -12.73 17.51 12.93
N VAL A 283 -12.71 16.21 13.24
CA VAL A 283 -13.09 15.16 12.29
C VAL A 283 -14.27 14.35 12.81
N LYS A 284 -15.06 13.84 11.87
CA LYS A 284 -16.09 12.82 12.13
C LYS A 284 -16.01 11.72 11.07
N PRO A 285 -16.36 10.47 11.43
CA PRO A 285 -16.49 9.40 10.43
C PRO A 285 -17.53 9.77 9.38
N THR A 286 -17.25 9.43 8.11
CA THR A 286 -18.21 9.61 7.02
C THR A 286 -19.50 8.81 7.25
N THR A 287 -20.59 9.22 6.62
CA THR A 287 -21.88 8.53 6.72
C THR A 287 -21.78 7.07 6.27
N GLU A 288 -20.98 6.80 5.24
CA GLU A 288 -20.74 5.45 4.72
C GLU A 288 -20.04 4.57 5.78
N LYS A 289 -19.02 5.09 6.47
CA LYS A 289 -18.33 4.36 7.56
C LYS A 289 -19.26 4.09 8.73
N LYS A 290 -20.10 5.07 9.11
CA LYS A 290 -21.10 4.89 10.16
C LYS A 290 -22.13 3.81 9.78
N LYS A 291 -22.63 3.82 8.54
CA LYS A 291 -23.56 2.78 8.04
C LYS A 291 -22.92 1.40 8.06
N LYS A 292 -21.65 1.27 7.61
CA LYS A 292 -20.91 0.00 7.67
C LYS A 292 -20.74 -0.50 9.10
N LEU A 293 -20.38 0.38 10.03
CA LEU A 293 -20.25 0.02 11.44
C LEU A 293 -21.59 -0.47 11.99
N LYS A 294 -22.68 0.27 11.76
CA LYS A 294 -24.03 -0.13 12.19
C LYS A 294 -24.41 -1.51 11.64
N LYS A 295 -24.16 -1.75 10.34
CA LYS A 295 -24.43 -3.06 9.72
C LYS A 295 -23.63 -4.18 10.38
N LYS A 296 -22.33 -4.00 10.57
CA LYS A 296 -21.48 -5.00 11.26
C LYS A 296 -21.94 -5.26 12.68
N VAL A 297 -22.25 -4.20 13.44
CA VAL A 297 -22.78 -4.35 14.82
C VAL A 297 -24.12 -5.11 14.80
N SER A 298 -25.04 -4.76 13.91
CA SER A 298 -26.33 -5.45 13.76
C SER A 298 -26.15 -6.93 13.42
N GLU A 299 -25.23 -7.27 12.51
CA GLU A 299 -24.92 -8.67 12.18
C GLU A 299 -24.39 -9.47 13.36
N TYR A 300 -23.57 -8.85 14.24
CA TYR A 300 -23.08 -9.49 15.47
C TYR A 300 -24.14 -9.63 16.56
N LEU A 301 -25.12 -8.72 16.57
CA LEU A 301 -26.20 -8.68 17.58
C LEU A 301 -27.47 -9.45 17.16
N LYS A 302 -27.50 -10.09 15.99
CA LYS A 302 -28.63 -10.93 15.58
C LYS A 302 -28.85 -12.04 16.62
N ARG A 303 -30.10 -12.16 17.10
CA ARG A 303 -30.52 -13.03 18.23
C ARG A 303 -29.94 -14.44 18.17
N GLY A 304 -29.97 -15.10 17.01
CA GLY A 304 -29.43 -16.47 16.86
C GLY A 304 -27.91 -16.63 17.04
N ARG A 305 -27.15 -15.50 17.03
CA ARG A 305 -25.70 -15.50 17.31
C ARG A 305 -25.36 -15.01 18.72
N ALA A 306 -26.21 -14.19 19.32
CA ALA A 306 -26.04 -13.67 20.67
C ALA A 306 -26.29 -14.73 21.74
N VAL A 307 -27.23 -15.63 21.51
CA VAL A 307 -27.58 -16.73 22.44
C VAL A 307 -26.46 -17.80 22.51
N ALA A 308 -25.64 -17.94 21.47
CA ALA A 308 -24.61 -18.96 21.42
C ALA A 308 -23.25 -18.56 22.09
N ARG A 309 -23.10 -17.31 22.58
CA ARG A 309 -21.84 -16.83 23.17
C ARG A 309 -22.05 -15.78 24.27
N PRO A 310 -21.29 -15.84 25.39
CA PRO A 310 -21.32 -14.80 26.41
C PRO A 310 -20.99 -13.43 25.83
N LEU A 311 -21.66 -12.38 26.33
CA LEU A 311 -21.48 -10.98 25.87
C LEU A 311 -20.01 -10.53 25.92
N ALA A 312 -19.24 -10.96 26.93
CA ALA A 312 -17.83 -10.71 27.05
C ALA A 312 -16.98 -11.27 25.89
N ALA A 313 -17.31 -12.48 25.38
CA ALA A 313 -16.64 -13.07 24.25
C ALA A 313 -16.97 -12.34 22.92
N THR A 314 -18.19 -11.83 22.78
CA THR A 314 -18.64 -11.01 21.67
C THR A 314 -17.91 -9.64 21.65
N ILE A 315 -17.68 -9.05 22.83
CA ILE A 315 -16.95 -7.77 22.99
C ILE A 315 -15.44 -7.98 22.74
N LYS A 316 -14.85 -9.07 23.23
CA LYS A 316 -13.42 -9.38 23.00
C LYS A 316 -13.08 -9.53 21.51
N ARG A 317 -13.97 -10.14 20.70
CA ARG A 317 -13.81 -10.28 19.24
C ARG A 317 -13.91 -8.93 18.50
N LYS A 318 -14.56 -7.91 19.10
CA LYS A 318 -14.61 -6.53 18.55
C LYS A 318 -13.27 -5.79 18.65
N ARG A 319 -12.40 -6.14 19.60
CA ARG A 319 -11.07 -5.54 19.75
C ARG A 319 -10.04 -6.07 18.75
N SER A 320 -10.30 -7.19 18.10
CA SER A 320 -9.45 -7.81 17.08
C SER A 320 -9.84 -7.47 15.63
N ILE A 321 -10.88 -6.64 15.43
CA ILE A 321 -11.28 -6.13 14.11
C ILE A 321 -10.77 -4.68 14.03
N LYS A 322 -9.46 -4.57 13.84
CA LYS A 322 -8.79 -3.34 13.38
C LYS A 322 -8.81 -3.26 11.88
#